data_e720a40e3aa22de6a996cf4a19f32208
#
_entry.id   e720a40e3aa22de6a996cf4a19f32208
#
_cell.length_a   1.000
_cell.length_b   1.000
_cell.length_c   1.000
_cell.angle_alpha   90.00
_cell.angle_beta   90.00
_cell.angle_gamma   90.00
#
_symmetry.space_group_name_H-M   'P 1'
#
loop_
_entity.id
_entity.type
_entity.pdbx_description
1 polymer ?
#
loop_
_entity_poly.entity_id
_entity_poly.type
_entity_poly.pdbx_seq_one_letter_code
_entity_poly.pdbx_strand_id
1 'polypeptide(L)'
;DKPVIGIINTYSDFNSCHGNLNGLVEASKAGVLAAGALPLSFPTISLHESFSFPTSMYLRNLMAMDTEEMMKALPLDACILIGGCDKTVPAQIMGALSANIPFVQLVTGPMSVGSFKGDRVGACTDCRRIWADYRSDNLTDEDVLEASNQLVPTVGTCGVMGTASTMALMVETLGLMVPGGACAPAVSAQRVRIAEESGTLAVKIANLNNNPRDWLTERSFENALRVLLAVGGSTNGIIHLTAMAGRVGINLSLD
;
A
#
# COMPACT_ATOMS: atom_id res chain seq x y z
N ASP A 1 21.37 -23.81 -4.32
CA ASP A 1 20.10 -23.68 -3.63
C ASP A 1 19.30 -22.54 -4.30
N LYS A 2 17.96 -22.64 -4.27
CA LYS A 2 17.09 -21.63 -4.87
C LYS A 2 16.62 -20.66 -3.76
N PRO A 3 16.53 -19.33 -4.02
CA PRO A 3 16.03 -18.41 -3.03
C PRO A 3 14.58 -18.72 -2.61
N VAL A 4 14.26 -18.44 -1.35
CA VAL A 4 12.91 -18.51 -0.80
C VAL A 4 12.37 -17.08 -0.70
N ILE A 5 11.31 -16.79 -1.45
CA ILE A 5 10.68 -15.48 -1.48
C ILE A 5 9.37 -15.52 -0.69
N GLY A 6 9.35 -14.82 0.42
CA GLY A 6 8.13 -14.62 1.20
C GLY A 6 7.16 -13.68 0.50
N ILE A 7 5.88 -13.96 0.59
CA ILE A 7 4.83 -13.06 0.07
C ILE A 7 3.85 -12.79 1.19
N ILE A 8 3.86 -11.56 1.72
CA ILE A 8 2.93 -11.15 2.76
C ILE A 8 1.55 -10.94 2.16
N ASN A 9 0.58 -11.68 2.69
CA ASN A 9 -0.82 -11.61 2.32
C ASN A 9 -1.64 -10.95 3.45
N THR A 10 -2.04 -9.69 3.25
CA THR A 10 -2.91 -8.93 4.15
C THR A 10 -4.37 -8.92 3.68
N TYR A 11 -4.82 -9.95 2.97
CA TYR A 11 -6.23 -10.08 2.58
C TYR A 11 -7.15 -10.15 3.80
N SER A 12 -8.31 -9.51 3.68
CA SER A 12 -9.40 -9.63 4.66
C SER A 12 -10.71 -9.20 4.00
N ASP A 13 -11.79 -9.92 4.25
CA ASP A 13 -13.14 -9.56 3.79
C ASP A 13 -13.61 -8.21 4.36
N PHE A 14 -13.06 -7.80 5.51
CA PHE A 14 -13.31 -6.49 6.10
C PHE A 14 -12.49 -5.35 5.46
N ASN A 15 -11.65 -5.64 4.45
CA ASN A 15 -10.74 -4.65 3.88
C ASN A 15 -10.87 -4.58 2.36
N SER A 16 -11.78 -3.75 1.87
CA SER A 16 -12.00 -3.54 0.44
C SER A 16 -10.78 -2.97 -0.30
N CYS A 17 -9.88 -2.28 0.41
CA CYS A 17 -8.60 -1.83 -0.16
C CYS A 17 -7.70 -3.02 -0.57
N HIS A 18 -7.95 -4.20 -0.02
CA HIS A 18 -7.21 -5.45 -0.26
C HIS A 18 -8.02 -6.49 -1.05
N GLY A 19 -9.17 -6.13 -1.61
CA GLY A 19 -10.08 -7.09 -2.26
C GLY A 19 -9.50 -7.80 -3.49
N ASN A 20 -8.49 -7.23 -4.16
CA ASN A 20 -7.77 -7.86 -5.28
C ASN A 20 -6.51 -8.63 -4.85
N LEU A 21 -6.18 -8.65 -3.56
CA LEU A 21 -4.87 -9.06 -3.07
C LEU A 21 -4.55 -10.53 -3.36
N ASN A 22 -5.50 -11.44 -3.22
CA ASN A 22 -5.28 -12.86 -3.54
C ASN A 22 -4.83 -13.07 -4.99
N GLY A 23 -5.41 -12.32 -5.95
CA GLY A 23 -4.98 -12.34 -7.34
C GLY A 23 -3.55 -11.81 -7.53
N LEU A 24 -3.16 -10.78 -6.76
CA LEU A 24 -1.79 -10.23 -6.78
C LEU A 24 -0.78 -11.20 -6.16
N VAL A 25 -1.15 -11.95 -5.13
CA VAL A 25 -0.31 -13.03 -4.57
C VAL A 25 -0.01 -14.07 -5.64
N GLU A 26 -1.02 -14.55 -6.37
CA GLU A 26 -0.81 -15.57 -7.41
C GLU A 26 0.02 -15.03 -8.59
N ALA A 27 -0.19 -13.77 -9.01
CA ALA A 27 0.64 -13.15 -10.04
C ALA A 27 2.11 -12.98 -9.57
N SER A 28 2.32 -12.57 -8.30
CA SER A 28 3.66 -12.48 -7.73
C SER A 28 4.35 -13.84 -7.66
N LYS A 29 3.63 -14.90 -7.27
CA LYS A 29 4.14 -16.28 -7.30
C LYS A 29 4.58 -16.70 -8.70
N ALA A 30 3.79 -16.35 -9.73
CA ALA A 30 4.16 -16.64 -11.11
C ALA A 30 5.49 -15.99 -11.49
N GLY A 31 5.69 -14.70 -11.15
CA GLY A 31 6.94 -14.00 -11.39
C GLY A 31 8.13 -14.60 -10.65
N VAL A 32 7.95 -15.01 -9.40
CA VAL A 32 9.00 -15.68 -8.59
C VAL A 32 9.38 -17.04 -9.19
N LEU A 33 8.39 -17.85 -9.58
CA LEU A 33 8.62 -19.14 -10.20
C LEU A 33 9.33 -19.02 -11.55
N ALA A 34 8.90 -18.07 -12.39
CA ALA A 34 9.52 -17.78 -13.67
C ALA A 34 11.00 -17.36 -13.52
N ALA A 35 11.33 -16.67 -12.43
CA ALA A 35 12.68 -16.27 -12.08
C ALA A 35 13.51 -17.38 -11.38
N GLY A 36 12.92 -18.57 -11.17
CA GLY A 36 13.61 -19.75 -10.67
C GLY A 36 13.72 -19.90 -9.16
N ALA A 37 12.93 -19.16 -8.38
CA ALA A 37 12.90 -19.18 -6.92
C ALA A 37 11.63 -19.85 -6.36
N LEU A 38 11.56 -20.05 -5.04
CA LEU A 38 10.43 -20.65 -4.33
C LEU A 38 9.56 -19.59 -3.69
N PRO A 39 8.30 -19.35 -4.13
CA PRO A 39 7.38 -18.41 -3.50
C PRO A 39 6.57 -19.08 -2.39
N LEU A 40 6.56 -18.49 -1.20
CA LEU A 40 5.74 -18.94 -0.08
C LEU A 40 4.97 -17.75 0.50
N SER A 41 3.65 -17.83 0.54
CA SER A 41 2.81 -16.77 1.11
C SER A 41 2.47 -17.04 2.58
N PHE A 42 2.41 -15.97 3.37
CA PHE A 42 2.02 -16.01 4.77
C PHE A 42 1.22 -14.75 5.14
N PRO A 43 0.31 -14.83 6.13
CA PRO A 43 -0.51 -13.71 6.54
C PRO A 43 0.24 -12.77 7.49
N THR A 44 -0.18 -11.50 7.49
CA THR A 44 0.03 -10.53 8.57
C THR A 44 -1.25 -9.77 8.82
N ILE A 45 -1.30 -8.95 9.88
CA ILE A 45 -2.48 -8.18 10.28
C ILE A 45 -3.01 -7.32 9.12
N SER A 46 -4.34 -7.39 8.90
CA SER A 46 -5.08 -6.55 7.96
C SER A 46 -6.12 -5.73 8.68
N LEU A 47 -6.01 -4.39 8.58
CA LEU A 47 -6.96 -3.45 9.19
C LEU A 47 -7.42 -2.43 8.17
N HIS A 48 -8.73 -2.16 8.17
CA HIS A 48 -9.33 -1.09 7.37
C HIS A 48 -9.58 0.14 8.26
N GLU A 49 -9.17 1.33 7.79
CA GLU A 49 -9.29 2.57 8.56
C GLU A 49 -10.75 2.86 8.96
N SER A 50 -11.71 2.63 8.05
CA SER A 50 -13.11 2.94 8.30
C SER A 50 -13.77 2.12 9.42
N PHE A 51 -13.17 1.00 9.80
CA PHE A 51 -13.69 0.13 10.88
C PHE A 51 -12.88 0.23 12.17
N SER A 52 -11.83 1.05 12.19
CA SER A 52 -10.93 1.17 13.34
C SER A 52 -11.22 2.45 14.12
N PHE A 53 -11.63 2.33 15.39
CA PHE A 53 -11.93 3.46 16.26
C PHE A 53 -10.90 3.62 17.38
N PRO A 54 -10.47 4.86 17.66
CA PRO A 54 -10.78 6.10 16.93
C PRO A 54 -10.05 6.22 15.60
N THR A 55 -9.01 5.44 15.35
CA THR A 55 -8.23 5.36 14.11
C THR A 55 -7.29 4.15 14.15
N SER A 56 -7.00 3.56 12.99
CA SER A 56 -6.00 2.48 12.87
C SER A 56 -4.56 2.94 13.16
N MET A 57 -4.30 4.24 13.33
CA MET A 57 -2.97 4.77 13.65
C MET A 57 -2.39 4.16 14.93
N TYR A 58 -3.20 3.90 15.95
CA TYR A 58 -2.76 3.25 17.20
C TYR A 58 -2.28 1.82 16.99
N LEU A 59 -2.73 1.16 15.93
CA LEU A 59 -2.39 -0.23 15.61
C LEU A 59 -1.25 -0.35 14.60
N ARG A 60 -0.81 0.77 14.00
CA ARG A 60 0.25 0.77 13.00
C ARG A 60 1.54 0.12 13.50
N ASN A 61 1.92 0.42 14.74
CA ASN A 61 3.16 -0.14 15.30
C ASN A 61 3.03 -1.64 15.59
N LEU A 62 1.86 -2.09 16.04
CA LEU A 62 1.56 -3.51 16.20
C LEU A 62 1.68 -4.25 14.85
N MET A 63 1.11 -3.69 13.78
CA MET A 63 1.24 -4.25 12.43
C MET A 63 2.69 -4.29 11.95
N ALA A 64 3.50 -3.30 12.30
CA ALA A 64 4.93 -3.29 11.99
C ALA A 64 5.69 -4.38 12.76
N MET A 65 5.39 -4.57 14.02
CA MET A 65 5.97 -5.64 14.85
C MET A 65 5.58 -7.03 14.34
N ASP A 66 4.30 -7.24 13.99
CA ASP A 66 3.82 -8.47 13.38
C ASP A 66 4.57 -8.78 12.07
N THR A 67 4.71 -7.80 11.19
CA THR A 67 5.48 -7.94 9.94
C THR A 67 6.94 -8.29 10.22
N GLU A 68 7.58 -7.59 11.15
CA GLU A 68 8.98 -7.82 11.54
C GLU A 68 9.20 -9.24 12.06
N GLU A 69 8.39 -9.66 13.03
CA GLU A 69 8.52 -10.97 13.67
C GLU A 69 8.23 -12.12 12.70
N MET A 70 7.19 -11.98 11.87
CA MET A 70 6.88 -12.98 10.84
C MET A 70 8.01 -13.12 9.81
N MET A 71 8.62 -12.00 9.38
CA MET A 71 9.75 -12.05 8.45
C MET A 71 10.98 -12.72 9.08
N LYS A 72 11.28 -12.42 10.36
CA LYS A 72 12.42 -13.00 11.09
C LYS A 72 12.26 -14.47 11.42
N ALA A 73 11.01 -14.91 11.67
CA ALA A 73 10.71 -16.29 12.06
C ALA A 73 10.80 -17.29 10.89
N LEU A 74 10.72 -16.80 9.65
CA LEU A 74 10.65 -17.63 8.45
C LEU A 74 11.99 -17.63 7.69
N PRO A 75 12.36 -18.72 7.02
CA PRO A 75 13.61 -18.83 6.27
C PRO A 75 13.49 -18.12 4.92
N LEU A 76 13.56 -16.80 4.90
CA LEU A 76 13.34 -15.95 3.73
C LEU A 76 14.66 -15.32 3.25
N ASP A 77 14.89 -15.34 1.93
CA ASP A 77 15.98 -14.59 1.29
C ASP A 77 15.54 -13.19 0.86
N ALA A 78 14.27 -13.01 0.53
CA ALA A 78 13.63 -11.70 0.32
C ALA A 78 12.12 -11.81 0.52
N CYS A 79 11.42 -10.65 0.55
CA CYS A 79 9.98 -10.60 0.77
C CYS A 79 9.28 -9.66 -0.20
N ILE A 80 8.07 -10.02 -0.64
CA ILE A 80 7.13 -9.13 -1.32
C ILE A 80 6.08 -8.73 -0.29
N LEU A 81 5.97 -7.43 -0.02
CA LEU A 81 5.02 -6.87 0.91
C LEU A 81 3.79 -6.42 0.13
N ILE A 82 2.65 -7.10 0.27
CA ILE A 82 1.43 -6.69 -0.43
C ILE A 82 0.47 -6.02 0.54
N GLY A 83 0.11 -4.77 0.23
CA GLY A 83 -0.82 -4.00 1.05
C GLY A 83 -1.31 -2.74 0.34
N GLY A 84 -2.35 -2.11 0.84
CA GLY A 84 -2.96 -0.95 0.19
C GLY A 84 -3.56 0.07 1.15
N CYS A 85 -4.13 -0.36 2.27
CA CYS A 85 -4.81 0.53 3.19
C CYS A 85 -3.84 1.46 3.94
N ASP A 86 -4.39 2.55 4.48
CA ASP A 86 -3.69 3.70 5.09
C ASP A 86 -2.47 3.38 5.94
N LYS A 87 -2.57 2.40 6.82
CA LYS A 87 -1.50 2.05 7.77
C LYS A 87 -0.76 0.77 7.40
N THR A 88 -1.32 -0.04 6.47
CA THR A 88 -0.70 -1.31 6.07
C THR A 88 0.64 -1.08 5.40
N VAL A 89 0.68 -0.22 4.38
CA VAL A 89 1.91 0.06 3.63
C VAL A 89 3.04 0.58 4.53
N PRO A 90 2.85 1.66 5.31
CA PRO A 90 3.93 2.14 6.19
C PRO A 90 4.30 1.13 7.27
N ALA A 91 3.35 0.38 7.82
CA ALA A 91 3.63 -0.66 8.82
C ALA A 91 4.49 -1.79 8.27
N GLN A 92 4.15 -2.30 7.07
CA GLN A 92 4.93 -3.32 6.39
C GLN A 92 6.37 -2.87 6.14
N ILE A 93 6.56 -1.64 5.63
CA ILE A 93 7.90 -1.10 5.38
C ILE A 93 8.67 -0.92 6.69
N MET A 94 8.05 -0.39 7.73
CA MET A 94 8.67 -0.27 9.06
C MET A 94 9.14 -1.63 9.58
N GLY A 95 8.29 -2.65 9.49
CA GLY A 95 8.61 -4.02 9.90
C GLY A 95 9.75 -4.62 9.09
N ALA A 96 9.69 -4.51 7.77
CA ALA A 96 10.71 -5.04 6.87
C ALA A 96 12.07 -4.36 7.03
N LEU A 97 12.11 -3.03 7.21
CA LEU A 97 13.33 -2.29 7.52
C LEU A 97 13.93 -2.73 8.86
N SER A 98 13.09 -3.03 9.87
CA SER A 98 13.56 -3.56 11.15
C SER A 98 14.03 -5.02 11.06
N ALA A 99 13.35 -5.85 10.27
CA ALA A 99 13.75 -7.23 10.03
C ALA A 99 15.10 -7.34 9.30
N ASN A 100 15.47 -6.30 8.54
CA ASN A 100 16.70 -6.24 7.76
C ASN A 100 16.80 -7.35 6.71
N ILE A 101 15.69 -7.67 6.05
CA ILE A 101 15.60 -8.63 4.96
C ILE A 101 15.26 -7.84 3.68
N PRO A 102 15.87 -8.16 2.51
CA PRO A 102 15.54 -7.54 1.24
C PRO A 102 14.04 -7.63 0.93
N PHE A 103 13.44 -6.56 0.42
CA PHE A 103 12.01 -6.56 0.12
C PHE A 103 11.63 -5.66 -1.05
N VAL A 104 10.49 -5.96 -1.65
CA VAL A 104 9.78 -5.14 -2.63
C VAL A 104 8.37 -4.88 -2.11
N GLN A 105 7.92 -3.63 -2.13
CA GLN A 105 6.54 -3.30 -1.84
C GLN A 105 5.68 -3.43 -3.10
N LEU A 106 4.53 -4.08 -2.99
CA LEU A 106 3.49 -4.12 -4.00
C LEU A 106 2.21 -3.52 -3.41
N VAL A 107 1.78 -2.37 -3.91
CA VAL A 107 0.51 -1.77 -3.46
C VAL A 107 -0.66 -2.36 -4.24
N THR A 108 -1.83 -2.47 -3.60
CA THR A 108 -3.04 -3.02 -4.25
C THR A 108 -3.60 -2.13 -5.36
N GLY A 109 -3.24 -0.84 -5.35
CA GLY A 109 -3.64 0.15 -6.34
C GLY A 109 -4.96 0.86 -6.03
N PRO A 110 -5.18 2.05 -6.61
CA PRO A 110 -6.40 2.81 -6.40
C PRO A 110 -7.61 2.15 -7.06
N MET A 111 -8.80 2.33 -6.46
CA MET A 111 -10.07 1.97 -7.08
C MET A 111 -10.31 2.79 -8.34
N SER A 112 -11.24 2.38 -9.18
CA SER A 112 -11.70 3.16 -10.33
C SER A 112 -12.36 4.46 -9.88
N VAL A 113 -12.38 5.46 -10.76
CA VAL A 113 -13.08 6.72 -10.51
C VAL A 113 -14.58 6.49 -10.69
N GLY A 114 -15.37 6.88 -9.69
CA GLY A 114 -16.82 6.89 -9.79
C GLY A 114 -17.37 8.13 -10.49
N SER A 115 -18.63 8.07 -10.91
CA SER A 115 -19.32 9.22 -11.51
C SER A 115 -20.75 9.28 -11.02
N PHE A 116 -21.22 10.45 -10.63
CA PHE A 116 -22.60 10.71 -10.24
C PHE A 116 -23.10 11.98 -10.89
N LYS A 117 -24.22 11.90 -11.62
CA LYS A 117 -24.81 13.00 -12.39
C LYS A 117 -23.84 13.73 -13.32
N GLY A 118 -22.85 12.98 -13.88
CA GLY A 118 -21.83 13.51 -14.79
C GLY A 118 -20.56 14.04 -14.12
N ASP A 119 -20.56 14.21 -12.81
CA ASP A 119 -19.39 14.63 -12.04
C ASP A 119 -18.59 13.43 -11.56
N ARG A 120 -17.26 13.59 -11.46
CA ARG A 120 -16.39 12.60 -10.80
C ARG A 120 -16.62 12.65 -9.30
N VAL A 121 -16.74 11.50 -8.67
CA VAL A 121 -16.94 11.38 -7.23
C VAL A 121 -15.96 10.42 -6.59
N GLY A 122 -15.59 10.70 -5.33
CA GLY A 122 -14.72 9.85 -4.52
C GLY A 122 -15.15 9.83 -3.05
N ALA A 123 -15.05 8.67 -2.41
CA ALA A 123 -15.62 8.39 -1.10
C ALA A 123 -15.35 9.46 -0.03
N CYS A 124 -14.10 9.85 0.18
CA CYS A 124 -13.74 10.76 1.27
C CYS A 124 -14.03 12.24 0.95
N THR A 125 -14.08 12.60 -0.33
CA THR A 125 -14.27 13.98 -0.77
C THR A 125 -15.74 14.34 -0.89
N ASP A 126 -16.52 13.48 -1.55
CA ASP A 126 -17.86 13.81 -1.98
C ASP A 126 -18.96 13.28 -1.06
N CYS A 127 -18.69 12.27 -0.22
CA CYS A 127 -19.73 11.70 0.62
C CYS A 127 -20.37 12.75 1.55
N ARG A 128 -19.58 13.67 2.12
CA ARG A 128 -20.12 14.73 2.99
C ARG A 128 -20.99 15.71 2.23
N ARG A 129 -20.62 16.07 1.00
CA ARG A 129 -21.39 16.95 0.13
C ARG A 129 -22.72 16.29 -0.25
N ILE A 130 -22.67 15.04 -0.73
CA ILE A 130 -23.85 14.27 -1.13
C ILE A 130 -24.85 14.13 0.04
N TRP A 131 -24.35 13.80 1.25
CA TRP A 131 -25.20 13.72 2.43
C TRP A 131 -25.72 15.08 2.91
N ALA A 132 -25.00 16.18 2.67
CA ALA A 132 -25.49 17.52 2.96
C ALA A 132 -26.62 17.89 1.98
N ASP A 133 -26.45 17.62 0.69
CA ASP A 133 -27.46 17.86 -0.34
C ASP A 133 -28.72 17.03 -0.09
N TYR A 134 -28.59 15.76 0.32
CA TYR A 134 -29.72 14.93 0.72
C TYR A 134 -30.49 15.51 1.91
N ARG A 135 -29.80 15.92 2.99
CA ARG A 135 -30.43 16.53 4.16
C ARG A 135 -31.09 17.88 3.86
N SER A 136 -30.75 18.49 2.74
CA SER A 136 -31.34 19.75 2.26
C SER A 136 -32.45 19.52 1.22
N ASP A 137 -32.95 18.28 1.10
CA ASP A 137 -33.99 17.87 0.15
C ASP A 137 -33.62 18.12 -1.34
N ASN A 138 -32.32 18.23 -1.66
CA ASN A 138 -31.82 18.42 -3.02
C ASN A 138 -31.58 17.08 -3.75
N LEU A 139 -31.55 15.97 -3.04
CA LEU A 139 -31.37 14.62 -3.56
C LEU A 139 -32.44 13.68 -3.02
N THR A 140 -32.86 12.73 -3.84
CA THR A 140 -33.78 11.66 -3.45
C THR A 140 -33.05 10.48 -2.82
N ASP A 141 -33.80 9.53 -2.23
CA ASP A 141 -33.24 8.26 -1.72
C ASP A 141 -32.56 7.46 -2.84
N GLU A 142 -33.12 7.50 -4.05
CA GLU A 142 -32.55 6.83 -5.23
C GLU A 142 -31.22 7.47 -5.64
N ASP A 143 -31.15 8.82 -5.63
CA ASP A 143 -29.91 9.57 -5.90
C ASP A 143 -28.82 9.21 -4.91
N VAL A 144 -29.15 9.10 -3.62
CA VAL A 144 -28.18 8.75 -2.57
C VAL A 144 -27.69 7.31 -2.74
N LEU A 145 -28.56 6.39 -3.09
CA LEU A 145 -28.18 5.00 -3.35
C LEU A 145 -27.24 4.90 -4.55
N GLU A 146 -27.57 5.57 -5.66
CA GLU A 146 -26.72 5.63 -6.84
C GLU A 146 -25.36 6.25 -6.50
N ALA A 147 -25.36 7.42 -5.85
CA ALA A 147 -24.14 8.10 -5.44
C ALA A 147 -23.27 7.21 -4.52
N SER A 148 -23.87 6.51 -3.56
CA SER A 148 -23.17 5.61 -2.65
C SER A 148 -22.45 4.47 -3.39
N ASN A 149 -23.07 3.91 -4.40
CA ASN A 149 -22.46 2.88 -5.25
C ASN A 149 -21.28 3.44 -6.06
N GLN A 150 -21.33 4.72 -6.44
CA GLN A 150 -20.28 5.38 -7.22
C GLN A 150 -19.14 5.94 -6.36
N LEU A 151 -19.35 6.11 -5.06
CA LEU A 151 -18.28 6.52 -4.15
C LEU A 151 -17.21 5.43 -3.96
N VAL A 152 -17.58 4.15 -4.10
CA VAL A 152 -16.68 2.99 -3.98
C VAL A 152 -16.99 2.00 -5.12
N PRO A 153 -16.66 2.37 -6.37
CA PRO A 153 -17.11 1.63 -7.55
C PRO A 153 -16.41 0.29 -7.75
N THR A 154 -15.21 0.12 -7.21
CA THR A 154 -14.42 -1.13 -7.32
C THR A 154 -13.61 -1.40 -6.06
N VAL A 155 -13.02 -2.58 -5.96
CA VAL A 155 -11.95 -2.88 -5.00
C VAL A 155 -10.74 -1.96 -5.26
N GLY A 156 -9.90 -1.80 -4.24
CA GLY A 156 -8.71 -0.95 -4.29
C GLY A 156 -8.74 0.14 -3.21
N THR A 157 -7.66 0.92 -3.14
CA THR A 157 -7.57 2.02 -2.18
C THR A 157 -8.49 3.17 -2.57
N CYS A 158 -8.81 4.05 -1.62
CA CYS A 158 -9.67 5.20 -1.87
C CYS A 158 -9.23 5.99 -3.11
N GLY A 159 -10.19 6.40 -3.95
CA GLY A 159 -9.96 7.14 -5.20
C GLY A 159 -9.60 8.63 -4.99
N VAL A 160 -9.10 9.00 -3.83
CA VAL A 160 -8.71 10.37 -3.45
C VAL A 160 -7.24 10.42 -3.04
N MET A 161 -6.62 11.62 -3.04
CA MET A 161 -5.26 11.81 -2.52
C MET A 161 -5.28 11.79 -0.97
N GLY A 162 -5.64 10.62 -0.42
CA GLY A 162 -5.57 10.33 1.00
C GLY A 162 -4.26 9.64 1.38
N THR A 163 -4.20 9.07 2.58
CA THR A 163 -2.96 8.44 3.10
C THR A 163 -2.53 7.23 2.27
N ALA A 164 -3.47 6.41 1.79
CA ALA A 164 -3.14 5.23 0.99
C ALA A 164 -2.45 5.61 -0.34
N SER A 165 -3.01 6.58 -1.09
CA SER A 165 -2.42 7.09 -2.33
C SER A 165 -1.09 7.81 -2.07
N THR A 166 -1.03 8.63 -1.00
CA THR A 166 0.20 9.30 -0.59
C THR A 166 1.31 8.29 -0.31
N MET A 167 1.04 7.25 0.49
CA MET A 167 2.05 6.25 0.80
C MET A 167 2.47 5.43 -0.42
N ALA A 168 1.56 5.12 -1.35
CA ALA A 168 1.93 4.47 -2.60
C ALA A 168 2.95 5.31 -3.40
N LEU A 169 2.73 6.63 -3.53
CA LEU A 169 3.66 7.54 -4.19
C LEU A 169 5.00 7.66 -3.46
N MET A 170 4.96 7.74 -2.11
CA MET A 170 6.19 7.81 -1.31
C MET A 170 7.05 6.56 -1.48
N VAL A 171 6.43 5.39 -1.48
CA VAL A 171 7.12 4.11 -1.67
C VAL A 171 7.77 4.02 -3.05
N GLU A 172 7.09 4.48 -4.11
CA GLU A 172 7.66 4.54 -5.45
C GLU A 172 8.82 5.55 -5.52
N THR A 173 8.67 6.73 -4.91
CA THR A 173 9.72 7.75 -4.84
C THR A 173 10.95 7.27 -4.08
N LEU A 174 10.75 6.46 -3.02
CA LEU A 174 11.82 5.81 -2.27
C LEU A 174 12.48 4.65 -3.05
N GLY A 175 11.97 4.26 -4.21
CA GLY A 175 12.51 3.15 -5.01
C GLY A 175 12.23 1.77 -4.43
N LEU A 176 11.19 1.62 -3.60
CA LEU A 176 10.85 0.38 -2.90
C LEU A 176 9.86 -0.50 -3.67
N MET A 177 9.45 -0.11 -4.88
CA MET A 177 8.54 -0.87 -5.75
C MET A 177 8.93 -0.78 -7.22
N VAL A 178 8.27 -1.60 -8.03
CA VAL A 178 8.35 -1.52 -9.50
C VAL A 178 7.84 -0.15 -9.97
N PRO A 179 8.56 0.58 -10.83
CA PRO A 179 8.13 1.87 -11.35
C PRO A 179 6.75 1.83 -12.03
N GLY A 180 5.93 2.86 -11.79
CA GLY A 180 4.53 2.93 -12.22
C GLY A 180 3.57 2.13 -11.32
N GLY A 181 4.08 1.52 -10.26
CA GLY A 181 3.31 0.73 -9.32
C GLY A 181 2.33 1.54 -8.48
N ALA A 182 2.63 2.78 -8.15
CA ALA A 182 1.77 3.59 -7.29
C ALA A 182 0.40 3.89 -7.92
N CYS A 183 0.37 4.21 -9.22
CA CYS A 183 -0.82 4.76 -9.89
C CYS A 183 -1.63 3.74 -10.71
N ALA A 184 -1.13 2.52 -10.94
CA ALA A 184 -1.86 1.52 -11.71
C ALA A 184 -3.17 1.14 -10.98
N PRO A 185 -4.36 1.23 -11.62
CA PRO A 185 -5.62 0.91 -10.97
C PRO A 185 -5.69 -0.55 -10.49
N ALA A 186 -6.36 -0.77 -9.37
CA ALA A 186 -6.48 -2.08 -8.72
C ALA A 186 -7.05 -3.18 -9.63
N VAL A 187 -7.98 -2.81 -10.51
CA VAL A 187 -8.70 -3.73 -11.41
C VAL A 187 -8.09 -3.82 -12.82
N SER A 188 -6.94 -3.18 -13.05
CA SER A 188 -6.30 -3.15 -14.36
C SER A 188 -5.38 -4.35 -14.60
N ALA A 189 -5.26 -4.79 -15.87
CA ALA A 189 -4.27 -5.77 -16.27
C ALA A 189 -2.82 -5.30 -15.99
N GLN A 190 -2.59 -3.98 -15.99
CA GLN A 190 -1.29 -3.41 -15.61
C GLN A 190 -0.92 -3.76 -14.17
N ARG A 191 -1.88 -3.72 -13.22
CA ARG A 191 -1.66 -4.10 -11.82
C ARG A 191 -1.19 -5.54 -11.69
N VAL A 192 -1.76 -6.45 -12.46
CA VAL A 192 -1.38 -7.86 -12.48
C VAL A 192 0.06 -8.04 -13.02
N ARG A 193 0.41 -7.33 -14.11
CA ARG A 193 1.80 -7.35 -14.63
C ARG A 193 2.82 -6.81 -13.63
N ILE A 194 2.49 -5.72 -12.93
CA ILE A 194 3.36 -5.16 -11.88
C ILE A 194 3.55 -6.17 -10.74
N ALA A 195 2.52 -6.94 -10.40
CA ALA A 195 2.66 -8.00 -9.38
C ALA A 195 3.62 -9.11 -9.84
N GLU A 196 3.54 -9.55 -11.09
CA GLU A 196 4.47 -10.51 -11.67
C GLU A 196 5.90 -9.96 -11.73
N GLU A 197 6.07 -8.70 -12.18
CA GLU A 197 7.38 -8.02 -12.18
C GLU A 197 7.95 -7.86 -10.76
N SER A 198 7.10 -7.60 -9.77
CA SER A 198 7.53 -7.55 -8.36
C SER A 198 8.07 -8.89 -7.89
N GLY A 199 7.48 -10.00 -8.37
CA GLY A 199 8.00 -11.35 -8.14
C GLY A 199 9.40 -11.54 -8.70
N THR A 200 9.59 -11.19 -9.96
CA THR A 200 10.90 -11.24 -10.62
C THR A 200 11.95 -10.36 -9.95
N LEU A 201 11.54 -9.12 -9.56
CA LEU A 201 12.42 -8.18 -8.87
C LEU A 201 12.84 -8.70 -7.49
N ALA A 202 11.93 -9.33 -6.74
CA ALA A 202 12.25 -9.91 -5.44
C ALA A 202 13.33 -10.99 -5.53
N VAL A 203 13.28 -11.84 -6.54
CA VAL A 203 14.34 -12.85 -6.80
C VAL A 203 15.67 -12.17 -7.13
N LYS A 204 15.64 -11.11 -7.93
CA LYS A 204 16.85 -10.37 -8.29
C LYS A 204 17.52 -9.74 -7.07
N ILE A 205 16.75 -9.07 -6.19
CA ILE A 205 17.33 -8.45 -4.99
C ILE A 205 17.80 -9.48 -3.98
N ALA A 206 17.13 -10.64 -3.86
CA ALA A 206 17.59 -11.77 -3.05
C ALA A 206 18.97 -12.26 -3.49
N ASN A 207 19.13 -12.51 -4.79
CA ASN A 207 20.41 -12.98 -5.36
C ASN A 207 21.55 -11.96 -5.22
N LEU A 208 21.23 -10.66 -5.19
CA LEU A 208 22.20 -9.59 -5.01
C LEU A 208 22.41 -9.21 -3.53
N ASN A 209 21.64 -9.79 -2.63
CA ASN A 209 21.55 -9.39 -1.22
C ASN A 209 21.40 -7.85 -1.08
N ASN A 210 20.56 -7.26 -1.96
CA ASN A 210 20.37 -5.81 -2.05
C ASN A 210 19.28 -5.37 -1.07
N ASN A 211 19.68 -4.97 0.13
CA ASN A 211 18.75 -4.56 1.16
C ASN A 211 18.43 -3.05 1.06
N PRO A 212 17.15 -2.62 1.04
CA PRO A 212 16.77 -1.21 1.05
C PRO A 212 17.42 -0.39 2.16
N ARG A 213 17.68 -1.01 3.30
CA ARG A 213 18.38 -0.35 4.43
C ARG A 213 19.77 0.18 4.05
N ASP A 214 20.45 -0.45 3.10
CA ASP A 214 21.83 -0.09 2.73
C ASP A 214 21.90 1.11 1.80
N TRP A 215 20.83 1.43 1.06
CA TRP A 215 20.82 2.51 0.06
C TRP A 215 19.80 3.62 0.36
N LEU A 216 18.90 3.45 1.34
CA LEU A 216 18.06 4.54 1.81
C LEU A 216 18.89 5.57 2.56
N THR A 217 18.81 6.82 2.12
CA THR A 217 19.55 7.95 2.68
C THR A 217 18.60 9.07 3.10
N GLU A 218 19.09 10.04 3.83
CA GLU A 218 18.35 11.26 4.18
C GLU A 218 17.79 11.94 2.91
N ARG A 219 18.59 12.01 1.82
CA ARG A 219 18.14 12.56 0.52
C ARG A 219 16.99 11.77 -0.09
N SER A 220 16.93 10.45 0.12
CA SER A 220 15.81 9.63 -0.35
C SER A 220 14.51 10.08 0.32
N PHE A 221 14.55 10.31 1.64
CA PHE A 221 13.39 10.79 2.39
C PHE A 221 13.05 12.26 2.09
N GLU A 222 14.05 13.13 1.90
CA GLU A 222 13.81 14.49 1.42
C GLU A 222 13.08 14.51 0.07
N ASN A 223 13.48 13.68 -0.88
CA ASN A 223 12.81 13.56 -2.17
C ASN A 223 11.36 13.10 -2.00
N ALA A 224 11.12 12.13 -1.12
CA ALA A 224 9.76 11.69 -0.80
C ALA A 224 8.91 12.83 -0.20
N LEU A 225 9.46 13.61 0.73
CA LEU A 225 8.79 14.78 1.29
C LEU A 225 8.49 15.85 0.23
N ARG A 226 9.42 16.12 -0.68
CA ARG A 226 9.21 17.07 -1.79
C ARG A 226 8.06 16.63 -2.70
N VAL A 227 8.02 15.34 -3.05
CA VAL A 227 6.92 14.79 -3.85
C VAL A 227 5.61 14.86 -3.08
N LEU A 228 5.60 14.52 -1.78
CA LEU A 228 4.42 14.63 -0.91
C LEU A 228 3.83 16.06 -0.93
N LEU A 229 4.69 17.07 -0.78
CA LEU A 229 4.28 18.48 -0.81
C LEU A 229 3.77 18.89 -2.20
N ALA A 230 4.44 18.46 -3.26
CA ALA A 230 4.08 18.80 -4.64
C ALA A 230 2.71 18.25 -5.06
N VAL A 231 2.34 17.08 -4.56
CA VAL A 231 1.04 16.43 -4.87
C VAL A 231 -0.08 16.78 -3.89
N GLY A 232 0.21 17.57 -2.86
CA GLY A 232 -0.76 17.86 -1.80
C GLY A 232 -1.12 16.61 -1.00
N GLY A 233 -0.14 15.77 -0.67
CA GLY A 233 -0.33 14.51 0.03
C GLY A 233 -0.84 14.67 1.47
N SER A 234 -1.29 13.56 2.04
CA SER A 234 -1.79 13.49 3.42
C SER A 234 -0.70 13.83 4.44
N THR A 235 -1.04 14.62 5.46
CA THR A 235 -0.16 14.90 6.61
C THR A 235 0.26 13.65 7.37
N ASN A 236 -0.54 12.57 7.34
CA ASN A 236 -0.14 11.27 7.88
C ASN A 236 1.12 10.72 7.19
N GLY A 237 1.33 11.03 5.90
CA GLY A 237 2.53 10.65 5.16
C GLY A 237 3.81 11.15 5.81
N ILE A 238 3.81 12.37 6.38
CA ILE A 238 4.94 12.94 7.11
C ILE A 238 5.28 12.07 8.33
N ILE A 239 4.25 11.75 9.14
CA ILE A 239 4.40 10.90 10.33
C ILE A 239 4.93 9.50 9.95
N HIS A 240 4.46 8.96 8.81
CA HIS A 240 4.90 7.64 8.35
C HIS A 240 6.34 7.67 7.83
N LEU A 241 6.72 8.68 7.04
CA LEU A 241 8.09 8.83 6.53
C LEU A 241 9.09 9.01 7.69
N THR A 242 8.76 9.83 8.69
CA THR A 242 9.58 9.99 9.90
C THR A 242 9.76 8.65 10.64
N ALA A 243 8.68 7.89 10.80
CA ALA A 243 8.75 6.59 11.45
C ALA A 243 9.56 5.55 10.65
N MET A 244 9.46 5.56 9.32
CA MET A 244 10.25 4.69 8.43
C MET A 244 11.73 5.09 8.46
N ALA A 245 12.06 6.38 8.38
CA ALA A 245 13.43 6.91 8.47
C ALA A 245 14.10 6.51 9.80
N GLY A 246 13.37 6.59 10.90
CA GLY A 246 13.85 6.15 12.21
C GLY A 246 14.24 4.67 12.26
N ARG A 247 13.63 3.79 11.46
CA ARG A 247 13.98 2.36 11.38
C ARG A 247 15.35 2.12 10.72
N VAL A 248 15.83 3.05 9.93
CA VAL A 248 17.16 3.01 9.30
C VAL A 248 18.16 3.97 9.96
N GLY A 249 17.81 4.53 11.11
CA GLY A 249 18.68 5.42 11.89
C GLY A 249 18.78 6.85 11.37
N ILE A 250 17.86 7.25 10.46
CA ILE A 250 17.79 8.60 9.91
C ILE A 250 16.80 9.43 10.76
N ASN A 251 17.27 10.57 11.25
CA ASN A 251 16.43 11.53 11.96
C ASN A 251 15.97 12.62 11.00
N LEU A 252 14.69 12.57 10.60
CA LEU A 252 14.08 13.63 9.79
C LEU A 252 13.63 14.76 10.71
N SER A 253 14.26 15.94 10.59
CA SER A 253 13.71 17.16 11.19
C SER A 253 12.50 17.62 10.42
N LEU A 254 11.50 18.13 11.14
CA LEU A 254 10.30 18.76 10.58
C LEU A 254 10.38 20.29 10.69
N ASP A 255 11.51 20.82 11.16
CA ASP A 255 11.81 22.26 11.31
C ASP A 255 12.40 22.85 10.03
#